data_f86ced04df5cbd0346895012fd733aef
#
_entry.id   f86ced04df5cbd0346895012fd733aef
#
_cell.length_a   1.000
_cell.length_b   1.000
_cell.length_c   1.000
_cell.angle_alpha   90.00
_cell.angle_beta   90.00
_cell.angle_gamma   90.00
#
_symmetry.space_group_name_H-M   'P 1'
#
loop_
_entity.id
_entity.type
_entity.pdbx_description
1 polymer ?
#
loop_
_entity_poly.entity_id
_entity_poly.type
_entity_poly.pdbx_seq_one_letter_code
_entity_poly.pdbx_strand_id
1 'polypeptide(L)'
;VPEGKAQRNFTDPESRIMLSGKTIIQGYNTQIAVDSTNQIIIAISLSNQAGDTSHLPDLLSDIHRNTGRYPKEVSADAGYYSETNINAIEDTGATALVAPGRITHNEWRNQKAPRGRKPKGMTRREEMKRFLSTKIGKAKYLLRQVTAEPVYGQIKFGRNLRQVLHRGLEKNQCLWNFDAAVHNILKV
;
A
#
# COMPACT_ATOMS: atom_id res chain seq x y z
N VAL A 1 -33.17 6.73 4.76
CA VAL A 1 -32.92 7.72 5.83
C VAL A 1 -31.54 7.39 6.38
N PRO A 2 -30.57 8.32 6.44
CA PRO A 2 -29.26 8.07 7.03
C PRO A 2 -29.43 7.68 8.51
N GLU A 3 -28.63 6.71 8.97
CA GLU A 3 -28.58 6.39 10.39
C GLU A 3 -28.21 7.64 11.20
N GLY A 4 -28.80 7.83 12.39
CA GLY A 4 -28.70 9.07 13.18
C GLY A 4 -27.29 9.48 13.62
N LYS A 5 -26.26 8.65 13.34
CA LYS A 5 -24.83 8.93 13.56
C LYS A 5 -24.03 9.04 12.25
N ALA A 6 -24.68 8.94 11.08
CA ALA A 6 -23.99 9.02 9.80
C ALA A 6 -23.48 10.45 9.57
N GLN A 7 -22.18 10.59 9.38
CA GLN A 7 -21.55 11.86 9.03
C GLN A 7 -21.36 11.92 7.50
N ARG A 8 -21.80 13.01 6.91
CA ARG A 8 -21.69 13.24 5.47
C ARG A 8 -21.10 14.61 5.21
N ASN A 9 -20.13 14.66 4.30
CA ASN A 9 -19.63 15.94 3.79
C ASN A 9 -20.64 16.52 2.78
N PHE A 10 -21.16 17.70 3.05
CA PHE A 10 -22.08 18.38 2.12
C PHE A 10 -21.39 18.88 0.85
N THR A 11 -20.08 19.20 0.97
CA THR A 11 -19.29 19.69 -0.17
C THR A 11 -18.87 18.55 -1.10
N ASP A 12 -18.49 17.42 -0.54
CA ASP A 12 -18.09 16.22 -1.27
C ASP A 12 -18.70 14.96 -0.60
N PRO A 13 -19.92 14.57 -0.99
CA PRO A 13 -20.64 13.47 -0.37
C PRO A 13 -19.98 12.10 -0.50
N GLU A 14 -19.05 11.94 -1.44
CA GLU A 14 -18.31 10.68 -1.65
C GLU A 14 -17.07 10.58 -0.75
N SER A 15 -16.54 11.71 -0.27
CA SER A 15 -15.42 11.70 0.68
C SER A 15 -15.82 11.10 2.03
N ARG A 16 -14.86 10.55 2.76
CA ARG A 16 -15.08 9.96 4.08
C ARG A 16 -14.12 10.53 5.11
N ILE A 17 -14.54 10.48 6.36
CA ILE A 17 -13.69 10.82 7.50
C ILE A 17 -12.68 9.70 7.69
N MET A 18 -11.40 10.08 7.70
CA MET A 18 -10.26 9.17 7.83
C MET A 18 -9.26 9.73 8.82
N LEU A 19 -8.52 8.83 9.46
CA LEU A 19 -7.41 9.20 10.34
C LEU A 19 -6.11 9.26 9.50
N SER A 20 -5.48 10.42 9.45
CA SER A 20 -4.16 10.60 8.84
C SER A 20 -3.14 10.98 9.92
N GLY A 21 -2.36 10.01 10.34
CA GLY A 21 -1.49 10.17 11.51
C GLY A 21 -2.28 10.40 12.80
N LYS A 22 -2.24 11.62 13.35
CA LYS A 22 -3.02 12.03 14.52
C LYS A 22 -4.18 12.97 14.17
N THR A 23 -4.36 13.29 12.90
CA THR A 23 -5.35 14.29 12.44
C THR A 23 -6.50 13.59 11.75
N ILE A 24 -7.71 14.02 12.04
CA ILE A 24 -8.92 13.61 11.34
C ILE A 24 -9.01 14.45 10.06
N ILE A 25 -9.09 13.80 8.94
CA ILE A 25 -9.26 14.43 7.63
C ILE A 25 -10.52 13.92 6.95
N GLN A 26 -11.02 14.68 6.03
CA GLN A 26 -12.04 14.24 5.08
C GLN A 26 -11.39 14.10 3.70
N GLY A 27 -11.50 12.91 3.10
CA GLY A 27 -10.76 12.66 1.87
C GLY A 27 -10.97 11.26 1.32
N TYR A 28 -10.01 10.84 0.54
CA TYR A 28 -9.93 9.54 -0.12
C TYR A 28 -8.66 8.82 0.26
N ASN A 29 -8.71 7.50 0.25
CA ASN A 29 -7.55 6.63 0.43
C ASN A 29 -6.98 6.26 -0.93
N THR A 30 -5.70 6.55 -1.14
CA THR A 30 -5.01 6.30 -2.41
C THR A 30 -4.03 5.16 -2.26
N GLN A 31 -4.15 4.17 -3.11
CA GLN A 31 -3.26 3.01 -3.22
C GLN A 31 -2.42 3.15 -4.48
N ILE A 32 -1.11 2.96 -4.39
CA ILE A 32 -0.22 2.93 -5.56
C ILE A 32 0.63 1.66 -5.55
N ALA A 33 0.83 1.07 -6.72
CA ALA A 33 1.83 0.06 -6.96
C ALA A 33 3.01 0.68 -7.72
N VAL A 34 4.20 0.51 -7.18
CA VAL A 34 5.43 1.15 -7.69
C VAL A 34 6.45 0.07 -8.01
N ASP A 35 7.07 0.16 -9.19
CA ASP A 35 8.22 -0.66 -9.56
C ASP A 35 9.44 -0.32 -8.71
N SER A 36 10.15 -1.35 -8.26
CA SER A 36 11.31 -1.20 -7.38
C SER A 36 12.57 -0.72 -8.09
N THR A 37 12.63 -0.79 -9.41
CA THR A 37 13.83 -0.46 -10.19
C THR A 37 13.89 1.03 -10.52
N ASN A 38 12.82 1.56 -11.11
CA ASN A 38 12.77 2.92 -11.63
C ASN A 38 11.77 3.81 -10.87
N GLN A 39 11.08 3.29 -9.88
CA GLN A 39 10.00 3.98 -9.16
C GLN A 39 8.83 4.40 -10.09
N ILE A 40 8.58 3.63 -11.14
CA ILE A 40 7.45 3.83 -12.03
C ILE A 40 6.15 3.41 -11.31
N ILE A 41 5.13 4.23 -11.38
CA ILE A 41 3.80 3.89 -10.88
C ILE A 41 3.13 2.98 -11.91
N ILE A 42 2.87 1.74 -11.51
CA ILE A 42 2.30 0.70 -12.38
C ILE A 42 0.77 0.71 -12.30
N ALA A 43 0.24 0.90 -11.10
CA ALA A 43 -1.19 0.94 -10.86
C ALA A 43 -1.50 1.94 -9.76
N ILE A 44 -2.70 2.52 -9.83
CA ILE A 44 -3.20 3.47 -8.86
C ILE A 44 -4.71 3.30 -8.69
N SER A 45 -5.15 3.25 -7.46
CA SER A 45 -6.56 3.13 -7.10
C SER A 45 -6.91 4.11 -6.00
N LEU A 46 -8.04 4.75 -6.14
CA LEU A 46 -8.60 5.67 -5.16
C LEU A 46 -9.87 5.06 -4.55
N SER A 47 -9.99 5.16 -3.25
CA SER A 47 -11.15 4.62 -2.52
C SER A 47 -11.64 5.62 -1.46
N ASN A 48 -12.90 5.52 -1.12
CA ASN A 48 -13.47 6.19 0.05
C ASN A 48 -13.51 5.31 1.30
N GLN A 49 -12.86 4.16 1.28
CA GLN A 49 -12.70 3.28 2.42
C GLN A 49 -11.37 3.58 3.14
N ALA A 50 -11.42 3.72 4.46
CA ALA A 50 -10.23 4.06 5.26
C ALA A 50 -9.24 2.90 5.42
N GLY A 51 -9.69 1.65 5.28
CA GLY A 51 -8.86 0.45 5.44
C GLY A 51 -8.13 0.07 4.16
N ASP A 52 -6.87 -0.36 4.26
CA ASP A 52 -6.05 -0.76 3.11
C ASP A 52 -6.26 -2.22 2.70
N THR A 53 -6.77 -3.03 3.61
CA THR A 53 -6.81 -4.50 3.47
C THR A 53 -7.65 -4.97 2.28
N SER A 54 -8.75 -4.28 1.95
CA SER A 54 -9.66 -4.69 0.87
C SER A 54 -9.17 -4.33 -0.54
N HIS A 55 -8.12 -3.50 -0.66
CA HIS A 55 -7.72 -2.94 -1.96
C HIS A 55 -6.63 -3.73 -2.69
N LEU A 56 -5.96 -4.65 -2.02
CA LEU A 56 -4.82 -5.35 -2.60
C LEU A 56 -5.19 -6.27 -3.78
N PRO A 57 -6.28 -7.06 -3.74
CA PRO A 57 -6.65 -7.90 -4.89
C PRO A 57 -6.93 -7.09 -6.17
N ASP A 58 -7.64 -5.96 -6.04
CA ASP A 58 -7.93 -5.08 -7.17
C ASP A 58 -6.64 -4.45 -7.71
N LEU A 59 -5.75 -4.02 -6.83
CA LEU A 59 -4.46 -3.45 -7.21
C LEU A 59 -3.58 -4.48 -7.95
N LEU A 60 -3.58 -5.77 -7.54
CA LEU A 60 -2.90 -6.86 -8.25
C LEU A 60 -3.47 -7.08 -9.64
N SER A 61 -4.79 -7.03 -9.78
CA SER A 61 -5.49 -7.12 -11.07
C SER A 61 -5.12 -5.96 -11.99
N ASP A 62 -5.04 -4.75 -11.45
CA ASP A 62 -4.61 -3.55 -12.18
C ASP A 62 -3.16 -3.64 -12.63
N ILE A 63 -2.26 -4.16 -11.78
CA ILE A 63 -0.86 -4.43 -12.15
C ILE A 63 -0.82 -5.36 -13.35
N HIS A 64 -1.55 -6.48 -13.29
CA HIS A 64 -1.58 -7.44 -14.39
C HIS A 64 -2.16 -6.82 -15.67
N ARG A 65 -3.26 -6.08 -15.57
CA ARG A 65 -3.88 -5.39 -16.72
C ARG A 65 -2.92 -4.41 -17.39
N ASN A 66 -2.13 -3.66 -16.61
CA ASN A 66 -1.26 -2.62 -17.13
C ASN A 66 0.09 -3.14 -17.64
N THR A 67 0.56 -4.30 -17.15
CA THR A 67 1.89 -4.84 -17.48
C THR A 67 1.88 -6.18 -18.23
N GLY A 68 0.72 -6.84 -18.32
CA GLY A 68 0.57 -8.17 -18.88
C GLY A 68 1.14 -9.30 -18.02
N ARG A 69 1.60 -9.01 -16.81
CA ARG A 69 2.22 -10.00 -15.91
C ARG A 69 2.03 -9.65 -14.44
N TYR A 70 2.12 -10.64 -13.58
CA TYR A 70 2.23 -10.43 -12.13
C TYR A 70 3.69 -10.20 -11.70
N PRO A 71 3.93 -9.46 -10.61
CA PRO A 71 5.27 -9.27 -10.05
C PRO A 71 5.79 -10.57 -9.44
N LYS A 72 7.10 -10.72 -9.35
CA LYS A 72 7.72 -11.85 -8.64
C LYS A 72 7.62 -11.70 -7.11
N GLU A 73 7.61 -10.50 -6.62
CA GLU A 73 7.54 -10.15 -5.20
C GLU A 73 6.63 -8.94 -5.01
N VAL A 74 5.80 -8.98 -3.96
CA VAL A 74 4.92 -7.87 -3.57
C VAL A 74 5.25 -7.48 -2.14
N SER A 75 5.74 -6.27 -1.97
CA SER A 75 6.00 -5.70 -0.65
C SER A 75 4.94 -4.65 -0.33
N ALA A 76 4.24 -4.82 0.79
CA ALA A 76 3.19 -3.90 1.22
C ALA A 76 3.30 -3.57 2.71
N ASP A 77 2.63 -2.49 3.13
CA ASP A 77 2.61 -2.07 4.54
C ASP A 77 1.82 -3.06 5.42
N ALA A 78 2.03 -2.97 6.72
CA ALA A 78 1.33 -3.79 7.70
C ALA A 78 -0.20 -3.62 7.66
N GLY A 79 -0.70 -2.49 7.16
CA GLY A 79 -2.13 -2.24 6.92
C GLY A 79 -2.77 -3.19 5.91
N TYR A 80 -1.97 -3.77 5.01
CA TYR A 80 -2.44 -4.75 4.02
C TYR A 80 -2.42 -6.20 4.53
N TYR A 81 -1.90 -6.44 5.73
CA TYR A 81 -1.78 -7.81 6.21
C TYR A 81 -3.15 -8.44 6.52
N SER A 82 -3.54 -9.41 5.72
CA SER A 82 -4.60 -10.39 6.00
C SER A 82 -4.24 -11.72 5.35
N GLU A 83 -4.78 -12.82 5.83
CA GLU A 83 -4.57 -14.12 5.19
C GLU A 83 -5.12 -14.14 3.76
N THR A 84 -6.25 -13.48 3.54
CA THR A 84 -6.83 -13.31 2.21
C THR A 84 -5.87 -12.60 1.26
N ASN A 85 -5.24 -11.51 1.69
CA ASN A 85 -4.30 -10.77 0.85
C ASN A 85 -3.01 -11.54 0.59
N ILE A 86 -2.50 -12.26 1.60
CA ILE A 86 -1.33 -13.11 1.40
C ILE A 86 -1.64 -14.23 0.39
N ASN A 87 -2.81 -14.86 0.50
CA ASN A 87 -3.25 -15.85 -0.47
C ASN A 87 -3.37 -15.23 -1.87
N ALA A 88 -4.03 -14.07 -2.00
CA ALA A 88 -4.19 -13.39 -3.28
C ALA A 88 -2.84 -13.07 -3.96
N ILE A 89 -1.80 -12.71 -3.20
CA ILE A 89 -0.45 -12.52 -3.74
C ILE A 89 0.13 -13.87 -4.20
N GLU A 90 0.09 -14.88 -3.35
CA GLU A 90 0.70 -16.19 -3.60
C GLU A 90 0.01 -16.95 -4.74
N ASP A 91 -1.31 -16.80 -4.91
CA ASP A 91 -2.08 -17.35 -6.01
C ASP A 91 -1.63 -16.81 -7.38
N THR A 92 -1.02 -15.62 -7.43
CA THR A 92 -0.38 -15.09 -8.63
C THR A 92 1.00 -15.68 -8.92
N GLY A 93 1.54 -16.50 -8.03
CA GLY A 93 2.92 -17.01 -8.06
C GLY A 93 3.95 -16.04 -7.48
N ALA A 94 3.52 -14.92 -6.91
CA ALA A 94 4.40 -13.93 -6.29
C ALA A 94 4.74 -14.28 -4.83
N THR A 95 5.88 -13.80 -4.36
CA THR A 95 6.26 -13.88 -2.95
C THR A 95 5.69 -12.68 -2.19
N ALA A 96 4.90 -12.93 -1.14
CA ALA A 96 4.39 -11.88 -0.28
C ALA A 96 5.44 -11.41 0.73
N LEU A 97 5.60 -10.09 0.86
CA LEU A 97 6.48 -9.42 1.83
C LEU A 97 5.66 -8.37 2.60
N VAL A 98 4.74 -8.83 3.43
CA VAL A 98 3.81 -7.97 4.19
C VAL A 98 4.00 -8.20 5.67
N ALA A 99 4.32 -7.15 6.43
CA ALA A 99 4.52 -7.27 7.86
C ALA A 99 3.22 -7.65 8.58
N PRO A 100 3.21 -8.71 9.42
CA PRO A 100 1.99 -9.18 10.11
C PRO A 100 1.61 -8.34 11.33
N GLY A 101 1.98 -7.07 11.32
CA GLY A 101 1.70 -6.09 12.34
C GLY A 101 2.70 -4.94 12.30
N ARG A 102 2.33 -3.84 12.94
CA ARG A 102 3.21 -2.66 13.04
C ARG A 102 4.42 -2.99 13.90
N ILE A 103 5.60 -2.89 13.32
CA ILE A 103 6.88 -3.06 14.01
C ILE A 103 7.49 -1.67 14.14
N THR A 104 7.82 -1.25 15.36
CA THR A 104 8.46 0.05 15.59
C THR A 104 9.89 0.04 15.06
N HIS A 105 10.41 1.23 14.73
CA HIS A 105 11.77 1.37 14.19
C HIS A 105 12.86 0.79 15.13
N ASN A 106 12.66 0.93 16.43
CA ASN A 106 13.58 0.37 17.44
C ASN A 106 13.48 -1.15 17.50
N GLU A 107 12.30 -1.73 17.41
CA GLU A 107 12.12 -3.19 17.35
C GLU A 107 12.80 -3.77 16.11
N TRP A 108 12.66 -3.12 14.95
CA TRP A 108 13.34 -3.52 13.72
C TRP A 108 14.87 -3.55 13.87
N ARG A 109 15.45 -2.53 14.51
CA ARG A 109 16.90 -2.45 14.73
C ARG A 109 17.40 -3.55 15.66
N ASN A 110 16.66 -3.81 16.73
CA ASN A 110 17.06 -4.73 17.80
C ASN A 110 16.66 -6.19 17.54
N GLN A 111 15.85 -6.45 16.50
CA GLN A 111 15.39 -7.79 16.19
C GLN A 111 16.54 -8.65 15.70
N LYS A 112 16.89 -9.69 16.51
CA LYS A 112 17.90 -10.68 16.15
C LYS A 112 17.38 -11.62 15.07
N ALA A 113 18.22 -11.94 14.12
CA ALA A 113 17.89 -12.95 13.11
C ALA A 113 17.59 -14.30 13.77
N PRO A 114 16.52 -14.99 13.33
CA PRO A 114 16.19 -16.30 13.88
C PRO A 114 17.28 -17.31 13.55
N ARG A 115 17.68 -18.09 14.53
CA ARG A 115 18.67 -19.16 14.38
C ARG A 115 17.98 -20.52 14.23
N GLY A 116 18.64 -21.44 13.53
CA GLY A 116 18.20 -22.81 13.39
C GLY A 116 17.08 -23.03 12.36
N ARG A 117 16.69 -24.31 12.20
CA ARG A 117 15.66 -24.75 11.25
C ARG A 117 14.29 -24.17 11.62
N LYS A 118 13.43 -23.94 10.62
CA LYS A 118 12.04 -23.52 10.81
C LYS A 118 11.31 -24.58 11.68
N PRO A 119 10.66 -24.16 12.80
CA PRO A 119 9.84 -25.06 13.59
C PRO A 119 8.66 -25.62 12.75
N LYS A 120 8.28 -26.86 13.04
CA LYS A 120 7.07 -27.45 12.43
C LYS A 120 5.81 -26.84 13.07
N GLY A 121 4.75 -26.63 12.27
CA GLY A 121 3.46 -26.17 12.78
C GLY A 121 3.35 -24.66 13.03
N MET A 122 4.28 -23.86 12.50
CA MET A 122 4.15 -22.41 12.54
C MET A 122 2.95 -21.94 11.69
N THR A 123 2.21 -20.96 12.20
CA THR A 123 1.20 -20.25 11.43
C THR A 123 1.84 -19.41 10.33
N ARG A 124 1.10 -19.08 9.27
CA ARG A 124 1.58 -18.18 8.21
C ARG A 124 2.08 -16.84 8.75
N ARG A 125 1.39 -16.31 9.74
CA ARG A 125 1.77 -15.06 10.41
C ARG A 125 3.15 -15.17 11.07
N GLU A 126 3.41 -16.26 11.76
CA GLU A 126 4.70 -16.52 12.40
C GLU A 126 5.81 -16.77 11.37
N GLU A 127 5.49 -17.46 10.29
CA GLU A 127 6.42 -17.68 9.17
C GLU A 127 6.84 -16.37 8.53
N MET A 128 5.88 -15.50 8.20
CA MET A 128 6.15 -14.18 7.63
C MET A 128 6.99 -13.35 8.62
N LYS A 129 6.61 -13.30 9.90
CA LYS A 129 7.36 -12.60 10.93
C LYS A 129 8.80 -13.13 11.04
N ARG A 130 8.97 -14.45 11.00
CA ARG A 130 10.29 -15.10 11.02
C ARG A 130 11.09 -14.75 9.76
N PHE A 131 10.49 -14.84 8.58
CA PHE A 131 11.16 -14.50 7.32
C PHE A 131 11.63 -13.05 7.30
N LEU A 132 10.77 -12.11 7.64
CA LEU A 132 11.10 -10.69 7.70
C LEU A 132 12.15 -10.36 8.77
N SER A 133 12.36 -11.25 9.75
CA SER A 133 13.43 -11.10 10.75
C SER A 133 14.79 -11.60 10.26
N THR A 134 14.84 -12.35 9.13
CA THR A 134 16.10 -12.75 8.53
C THR A 134 16.80 -11.56 7.87
N LYS A 135 18.13 -11.67 7.67
CA LYS A 135 18.90 -10.63 6.99
C LYS A 135 18.36 -10.34 5.57
N ILE A 136 17.99 -11.39 4.84
CA ILE A 136 17.44 -11.28 3.46
C ILE A 136 16.03 -10.69 3.49
N GLY A 137 15.12 -11.21 4.29
CA GLY A 137 13.75 -10.72 4.38
C GLY A 137 13.68 -9.29 4.86
N LYS A 138 14.54 -8.91 5.82
CA LYS A 138 14.66 -7.53 6.31
C LYS A 138 15.14 -6.58 5.20
N ALA A 139 16.17 -6.96 4.45
CA ALA A 139 16.67 -6.15 3.34
C ALA A 139 15.61 -5.94 2.26
N LYS A 140 14.92 -7.02 1.84
CA LYS A 140 13.83 -6.96 0.86
C LYS A 140 12.67 -6.07 1.32
N TYR A 141 12.23 -6.21 2.57
CA TYR A 141 11.12 -5.41 3.10
C TYR A 141 11.48 -3.92 3.24
N LEU A 142 12.73 -3.60 3.59
CA LEU A 142 13.20 -2.22 3.70
C LEU A 142 13.26 -1.50 2.34
N LEU A 143 13.37 -2.21 1.22
CA LEU A 143 13.29 -1.60 -0.11
C LEU A 143 12.01 -0.79 -0.31
N ARG A 144 10.92 -1.14 0.36
CA ARG A 144 9.67 -0.37 0.32
C ARG A 144 9.86 1.10 0.72
N GLN A 145 10.72 1.38 1.70
CA GLN A 145 10.98 2.73 2.18
C GLN A 145 11.69 3.62 1.14
N VAL A 146 12.43 3.00 0.23
CA VAL A 146 13.14 3.73 -0.84
C VAL A 146 12.43 3.64 -2.20
N THR A 147 11.35 2.87 -2.31
CA THR A 147 10.55 2.75 -3.53
C THR A 147 9.23 3.51 -3.45
N ALA A 148 8.27 3.04 -2.68
CA ALA A 148 6.93 3.61 -2.64
C ALA A 148 6.83 4.91 -1.84
N GLU A 149 7.50 5.02 -0.69
CA GLU A 149 7.40 6.21 0.16
C GLU A 149 7.91 7.49 -0.53
N PRO A 150 9.06 7.50 -1.25
CA PRO A 150 9.50 8.67 -2.00
C PRO A 150 8.54 9.10 -3.10
N VAL A 151 7.90 8.14 -3.78
CA VAL A 151 6.91 8.43 -4.83
C VAL A 151 5.71 9.18 -4.26
N TYR A 152 5.17 8.73 -3.13
CA TYR A 152 4.13 9.49 -2.42
C TYR A 152 4.60 10.89 -2.02
N GLY A 153 5.83 11.01 -1.54
CA GLY A 153 6.45 12.29 -1.20
C GLY A 153 6.53 13.23 -2.40
N GLN A 154 6.98 12.74 -3.54
CA GLN A 154 7.09 13.51 -4.78
C GLN A 154 5.73 14.00 -5.30
N ILE A 155 4.69 13.18 -5.23
CA ILE A 155 3.33 13.56 -5.64
C ILE A 155 2.73 14.54 -4.62
N LYS A 156 2.73 14.20 -3.35
CA LYS A 156 2.04 14.99 -2.32
C LYS A 156 2.72 16.32 -2.04
N PHE A 157 4.04 16.36 -2.00
CA PHE A 157 4.80 17.57 -1.64
C PHE A 157 5.41 18.25 -2.85
N GLY A 158 6.01 17.50 -3.77
CA GLY A 158 6.64 18.07 -4.95
C GLY A 158 5.64 18.64 -5.96
N ARG A 159 4.46 18.01 -6.11
CA ARG A 159 3.38 18.46 -7.01
C ARG A 159 2.16 19.03 -6.29
N ASN A 160 2.28 19.24 -4.99
CA ASN A 160 1.22 19.82 -4.15
C ASN A 160 -0.12 19.06 -4.16
N LEU A 161 -0.14 17.75 -4.42
CA LEU A 161 -1.34 16.91 -4.40
C LEU A 161 -1.65 16.40 -2.96
N ARG A 162 -1.49 17.29 -1.97
CA ARG A 162 -1.87 17.01 -0.58
C ARG A 162 -3.35 17.18 -0.32
N GLN A 163 -3.98 18.06 -1.08
CA GLN A 163 -5.40 18.35 -1.02
C GLN A 163 -6.00 18.15 -2.39
N VAL A 164 -7.09 17.42 -2.46
CA VAL A 164 -7.84 17.27 -3.70
C VAL A 164 -8.72 18.49 -3.91
N LEU A 165 -8.65 19.06 -5.11
CA LEU A 165 -9.42 20.27 -5.49
C LEU A 165 -10.74 19.93 -6.19
N HIS A 166 -10.93 18.67 -6.56
CA HIS A 166 -12.13 18.19 -7.23
C HIS A 166 -13.04 17.44 -6.25
N ARG A 167 -14.33 17.47 -6.53
CA ARG A 167 -15.35 16.72 -5.79
C ARG A 167 -15.66 15.42 -6.53
N GLY A 168 -15.86 14.36 -5.77
CA GLY A 168 -16.21 13.04 -6.30
C GLY A 168 -15.00 12.14 -6.55
N LEU A 169 -15.21 10.83 -6.39
CA LEU A 169 -14.19 9.82 -6.48
C LEU A 169 -13.56 9.74 -7.87
N GLU A 170 -14.41 9.74 -8.91
CA GLU A 170 -13.98 9.58 -10.29
C GLU A 170 -13.04 10.71 -10.76
N LYS A 171 -13.40 11.97 -10.48
CA LYS A 171 -12.56 13.12 -10.87
C LYS A 171 -11.22 13.11 -10.14
N ASN A 172 -11.22 12.71 -8.88
CA ASN A 172 -9.99 12.58 -8.12
C ASN A 172 -9.15 11.38 -8.57
N GLN A 173 -9.77 10.28 -8.99
CA GLN A 173 -9.07 9.16 -9.63
C GLN A 173 -8.39 9.62 -10.95
N CYS A 174 -9.09 10.39 -11.78
CA CYS A 174 -8.51 10.96 -13.00
C CYS A 174 -7.32 11.88 -12.70
N LEU A 175 -7.41 12.73 -11.68
CA LEU A 175 -6.33 13.59 -11.25
C LEU A 175 -5.10 12.79 -10.82
N TRP A 176 -5.28 11.77 -10.00
CA TRP A 176 -4.20 10.89 -9.56
C TRP A 176 -3.57 10.11 -10.72
N ASN A 177 -4.38 9.63 -11.68
CA ASN A 177 -3.88 8.98 -12.89
C ASN A 177 -3.03 9.94 -13.74
N PHE A 178 -3.46 11.20 -13.87
CA PHE A 178 -2.69 12.23 -14.57
C PHE A 178 -1.34 12.50 -13.88
N ASP A 179 -1.36 12.68 -12.56
CA ASP A 179 -0.13 12.87 -11.79
C ASP A 179 0.81 11.65 -11.86
N ALA A 180 0.26 10.44 -11.88
CA ALA A 180 1.05 9.22 -12.09
C ALA A 180 1.69 9.19 -13.48
N ALA A 181 0.97 9.61 -14.52
CA ALA A 181 1.52 9.72 -15.87
C ALA A 181 2.66 10.74 -15.93
N VAL A 182 2.48 11.91 -15.35
CA VAL A 182 3.52 12.95 -15.25
C VAL A 182 4.72 12.42 -14.45
N HIS A 183 4.48 11.71 -13.33
CA HIS A 183 5.55 11.09 -12.55
C HIS A 183 6.36 10.11 -13.40
N ASN A 184 5.68 9.24 -14.13
CA ASN A 184 6.33 8.21 -14.94
C ASN A 184 7.15 8.82 -16.08
N ILE A 185 6.66 9.86 -16.75
CA ILE A 185 7.40 10.58 -17.81
C ILE A 185 8.70 11.18 -17.26
N LEU A 186 8.69 11.68 -16.03
CA LEU A 186 9.89 12.26 -15.39
C LEU A 186 10.90 11.21 -14.89
N LYS A 187 10.54 9.92 -14.92
CA LYS A 187 11.41 8.80 -14.49
C LYS A 187 12.06 8.08 -15.66
N VAL A 188 11.59 8.30 -16.88
CA VAL A 188 12.12 7.76 -18.14
C VAL A 188 13.08 8.76 -18.78
#